data_504e8ba0af18277092be2570af8f7c2c
#
_entry.id   504e8ba0af18277092be2570af8f7c2c
#
_cell.length_a   1.000
_cell.length_b   1.000
_cell.length_c   1.000
_cell.angle_alpha   90.00
_cell.angle_beta   90.00
_cell.angle_gamma   90.00
#
_symmetry.space_group_name_H-M   'P 1'
#
loop_
_entity.id
_entity.type
_entity.pdbx_description
1 polymer ?
#
loop_
_entity_poly.entity_id
_entity_poly.type
_entity_poly.pdbx_seq_one_letter_code
_entity_poly.pdbx_strand_id
1 'polypeptide(L)'
;EECAVYNKVDICGVNTAKLKVLTEKEKTELLRRVREGDKQAREELINGNLRLVLSVIQRFTNRGENLDDLFQVGCIGLIKAIDHFDMNQGVRFSTYGVPMIIGEIRRYLRDNNSIRVSRSLRDTAYKAMQVKEKMTAKNNKEPTIEEIAEELDLPREDVVLALESIVEPVSLYEPVFSDGGDTIYVMDQIGNKQDEDGL
;
A
#
# COMPACT_ATOMS: atom_id res chain seq x y z
N GLU A 1 -0.33 19.56 -20.61
CA GLU A 1 0.41 19.88 -19.35
C GLU A 1 -0.61 20.22 -18.26
N GLU A 2 -1.27 19.21 -17.72
CA GLU A 2 -2.14 19.40 -16.55
C GLU A 2 -1.29 19.38 -15.28
N CYS A 3 -1.12 20.56 -14.73
CA CYS A 3 -0.55 20.77 -13.42
C CYS A 3 -1.53 20.20 -12.37
N ALA A 4 -1.33 18.96 -11.95
CA ALA A 4 -2.10 18.37 -10.88
C ALA A 4 -1.99 19.28 -9.65
N VAL A 5 -3.11 19.82 -9.19
CA VAL A 5 -3.22 20.62 -7.97
C VAL A 5 -2.90 19.70 -6.81
N TYR A 6 -1.64 19.71 -6.37
CA TYR A 6 -1.25 19.03 -5.15
C TYR A 6 -1.90 19.75 -3.97
N ASN A 7 -2.83 19.11 -3.31
CA ASN A 7 -3.32 19.57 -2.03
C ASN A 7 -2.12 19.75 -1.10
N LYS A 8 -2.00 20.94 -0.51
CA LYS A 8 -0.98 21.24 0.50
C LYS A 8 -1.25 20.33 1.70
N VAL A 9 -0.45 19.30 1.88
CA VAL A 9 -0.54 18.38 3.00
C VAL A 9 0.81 18.33 3.68
N ASP A 10 0.83 18.42 5.00
CA ASP A 10 2.02 18.12 5.79
C ASP A 10 2.09 16.61 6.02
N ILE A 11 3.13 15.96 5.50
CA ILE A 11 3.39 14.54 5.66
C ILE A 11 4.68 14.39 6.45
N CYS A 12 4.64 13.73 7.59
CA CYS A 12 5.78 13.55 8.49
C CYS A 12 6.46 14.89 8.86
N GLY A 13 5.69 15.98 8.99
CA GLY A 13 6.23 17.33 9.24
C GLY A 13 6.90 17.99 8.03
N VAL A 14 6.82 17.39 6.85
CA VAL A 14 7.35 17.94 5.61
C VAL A 14 6.24 18.62 4.83
N ASN A 15 6.40 19.92 4.57
CA ASN A 15 5.47 20.66 3.73
C ASN A 15 5.67 20.29 2.25
N THR A 16 4.72 19.55 1.70
CA THR A 16 4.79 19.02 0.33
C THR A 16 4.83 20.10 -0.76
N ALA A 17 4.34 21.31 -0.45
CA ALA A 17 4.35 22.43 -1.39
C ALA A 17 5.74 23.08 -1.57
N LYS A 18 6.64 22.90 -0.60
CA LYS A 18 7.98 23.50 -0.56
C LYS A 18 9.10 22.54 -0.94
N LEU A 19 8.78 21.34 -1.42
CA LEU A 19 9.78 20.35 -1.78
C LEU A 19 10.59 20.82 -2.98
N LYS A 20 11.93 20.84 -2.82
CA LYS A 20 12.89 21.12 -3.88
C LYS A 20 12.87 19.98 -4.90
N VAL A 21 12.93 20.34 -6.17
CA VAL A 21 13.10 19.38 -7.28
C VAL A 21 14.50 19.58 -7.85
N LEU A 22 15.27 18.49 -7.90
CA LEU A 22 16.60 18.50 -8.48
C LEU A 22 16.52 18.21 -9.98
N THR A 23 17.33 18.93 -10.76
CA THR A 23 17.57 18.60 -12.17
C THR A 23 18.41 17.33 -12.30
N GLU A 24 18.39 16.69 -13.47
CA GLU A 24 19.20 15.49 -13.72
C GLU A 24 20.70 15.74 -13.56
N LYS A 25 21.17 16.94 -13.91
CA LYS A 25 22.58 17.33 -13.72
C LYS A 25 22.94 17.43 -12.24
N GLU A 26 22.09 18.07 -11.44
CA GLU A 26 22.28 18.17 -9.98
C GLU A 26 22.27 16.78 -9.32
N LYS A 27 21.36 15.91 -9.72
CA LYS A 27 21.30 14.53 -9.21
C LYS A 27 22.59 13.76 -9.53
N THR A 28 23.10 13.88 -10.74
CA THR A 28 24.33 13.20 -11.16
C THR A 28 25.53 13.70 -10.36
N GLU A 29 25.64 15.01 -10.16
CA GLU A 29 26.73 15.59 -9.37
C GLU A 29 26.63 15.19 -7.88
N LEU A 30 25.45 15.23 -7.31
CA LEU A 30 25.23 14.78 -5.93
C LEU A 30 25.54 13.28 -5.76
N LEU A 31 25.13 12.44 -6.71
CA LEU A 31 25.46 11.00 -6.69
C LEU A 31 26.98 10.78 -6.71
N ARG A 32 27.72 11.53 -7.52
CA ARG A 32 29.19 11.46 -7.55
C ARG A 32 29.77 11.80 -6.16
N ARG A 33 29.34 12.91 -5.55
CA ARG A 33 29.79 13.32 -4.22
C ARG A 33 29.42 12.31 -3.12
N VAL A 34 28.24 11.69 -3.24
CA VAL A 34 27.81 10.61 -2.31
C VAL A 34 28.78 9.41 -2.40
N ARG A 35 29.24 9.05 -3.59
CA ARG A 35 30.24 7.99 -3.78
C ARG A 35 31.60 8.32 -3.18
N GLU A 36 31.93 9.60 -3.08
CA GLU A 36 33.14 10.11 -2.42
C GLU A 36 32.98 10.20 -0.88
N GLY A 37 31.79 9.84 -0.36
CA GLY A 37 31.52 9.83 1.08
C GLY A 37 30.95 11.14 1.63
N ASP A 38 30.51 12.06 0.80
CA ASP A 38 29.91 13.33 1.20
C ASP A 38 28.51 13.13 1.80
N LYS A 39 28.42 13.22 3.13
CA LYS A 39 27.16 13.07 3.87
C LYS A 39 26.15 14.18 3.57
N GLN A 40 26.63 15.40 3.37
CA GLN A 40 25.76 16.55 3.04
C GLN A 40 25.11 16.38 1.67
N ALA A 41 25.90 15.93 0.68
CA ALA A 41 25.37 15.60 -0.63
C ALA A 41 24.32 14.48 -0.59
N ARG A 42 24.52 13.49 0.29
CA ARG A 42 23.55 12.42 0.51
C ARG A 42 22.21 12.95 1.07
N GLU A 43 22.27 13.80 2.08
CA GLU A 43 21.07 14.43 2.65
C GLU A 43 20.35 15.32 1.61
N GLU A 44 21.10 16.10 0.85
CA GLU A 44 20.56 16.95 -0.20
C GLU A 44 19.90 16.14 -1.32
N LEU A 45 20.49 15.01 -1.69
CA LEU A 45 19.92 14.10 -2.68
C LEU A 45 18.64 13.41 -2.19
N ILE A 46 18.59 13.00 -0.94
CA ILE A 46 17.38 12.45 -0.30
C ILE A 46 16.27 13.51 -0.33
N ASN A 47 16.53 14.70 0.21
CA ASN A 47 15.56 15.79 0.29
C ASN A 47 15.08 16.24 -1.09
N GLY A 48 15.95 16.27 -2.08
CA GLY A 48 15.60 16.64 -3.44
C GLY A 48 14.81 15.57 -4.23
N ASN A 49 14.66 14.37 -3.69
CA ASN A 49 13.87 13.28 -4.27
C ASN A 49 12.61 12.90 -3.45
N LEU A 50 12.28 13.64 -2.40
CA LEU A 50 11.07 13.37 -1.60
C LEU A 50 9.80 13.51 -2.44
N ARG A 51 9.78 14.40 -3.42
CA ARG A 51 8.65 14.55 -4.35
C ARG A 51 8.46 13.30 -5.21
N LEU A 52 9.54 12.60 -5.57
CA LEU A 52 9.47 11.31 -6.25
C LEU A 52 8.78 10.26 -5.37
N VAL A 53 9.13 10.21 -4.08
CA VAL A 53 8.49 9.32 -3.11
C VAL A 53 6.99 9.63 -3.03
N LEU A 54 6.60 10.90 -2.90
CA LEU A 54 5.19 11.31 -2.88
C LEU A 54 4.42 10.85 -4.11
N SER A 55 4.99 11.01 -5.30
CA SER A 55 4.35 10.59 -6.55
C SER A 55 4.11 9.08 -6.61
N VAL A 56 4.98 8.29 -5.98
CA VAL A 56 4.85 6.83 -5.90
C VAL A 56 3.79 6.42 -4.89
N ILE A 57 3.79 7.01 -3.68
CA ILE A 57 2.85 6.62 -2.62
C ILE A 57 1.40 6.96 -2.96
N GLN A 58 1.14 7.98 -3.78
CA GLN A 58 -0.20 8.33 -4.26
C GLN A 58 -0.91 7.15 -4.95
N ARG A 59 -0.17 6.22 -5.54
CA ARG A 59 -0.72 5.02 -6.16
C ARG A 59 -1.22 3.98 -5.15
N PHE A 60 -0.91 4.15 -3.87
CA PHE A 60 -1.23 3.22 -2.79
C PHE A 60 -2.19 3.80 -1.76
N THR A 61 -2.65 5.04 -1.91
CA THR A 61 -3.49 5.75 -0.93
C THR A 61 -4.89 5.15 -0.75
N ASN A 62 -5.39 4.39 -1.72
CA ASN A 62 -6.74 3.82 -1.70
C ASN A 62 -6.85 2.51 -0.89
N ARG A 63 -5.85 2.16 -0.08
CA ARG A 63 -5.79 0.88 0.65
C ARG A 63 -5.98 1.01 2.15
N GLY A 64 -6.45 2.18 2.64
CA GLY A 64 -6.68 2.40 4.07
C GLY A 64 -5.41 2.58 4.92
N GLU A 65 -4.23 2.57 4.30
CA GLU A 65 -2.95 2.74 5.00
C GLU A 65 -2.69 4.21 5.37
N ASN A 66 -1.99 4.41 6.48
CA ASN A 66 -1.56 5.74 6.90
C ASN A 66 -0.55 6.30 5.90
N LEU A 67 -0.81 7.51 5.39
CA LEU A 67 0.03 8.16 4.40
C LEU A 67 1.44 8.46 4.93
N ASP A 68 1.56 8.81 6.21
CA ASP A 68 2.84 9.07 6.87
C ASP A 68 3.70 7.80 6.92
N ASP A 69 3.11 6.65 7.22
CA ASP A 69 3.79 5.36 7.24
C ASP A 69 4.26 4.97 5.83
N LEU A 70 3.42 5.13 4.82
CA LEU A 70 3.78 4.88 3.42
C LEU A 70 4.92 5.79 2.96
N PHE A 71 4.90 7.06 3.37
CA PHE A 71 5.96 8.01 3.04
C PHE A 71 7.30 7.61 3.69
N GLN A 72 7.31 7.24 4.97
CA GLN A 72 8.50 6.78 5.67
C GLN A 72 9.09 5.52 5.01
N VAL A 73 8.25 4.55 4.69
CA VAL A 73 8.67 3.32 3.99
C VAL A 73 9.20 3.64 2.59
N GLY A 74 8.54 4.53 1.87
CA GLY A 74 8.99 5.02 0.56
C GLY A 74 10.36 5.69 0.65
N CYS A 75 10.62 6.48 1.70
CA CYS A 75 11.92 7.09 1.96
C CYS A 75 13.01 6.04 2.24
N ILE A 76 12.70 4.94 2.93
CA ILE A 76 13.63 3.82 3.09
C ILE A 76 14.02 3.24 1.73
N GLY A 77 13.04 3.05 0.83
CA GLY A 77 13.30 2.60 -0.54
C GLY A 77 14.17 3.57 -1.33
N LEU A 78 13.94 4.88 -1.18
CA LEU A 78 14.75 5.93 -1.79
C LEU A 78 16.22 5.88 -1.29
N ILE A 79 16.42 5.76 0.03
CA ILE A 79 17.75 5.68 0.64
C ILE A 79 18.50 4.44 0.13
N LYS A 80 17.85 3.28 0.08
CA LYS A 80 18.44 2.07 -0.51
C LYS A 80 18.80 2.25 -1.97
N ALA A 81 17.97 2.96 -2.74
CA ALA A 81 18.26 3.27 -4.13
C ALA A 81 19.51 4.15 -4.27
N ILE A 82 19.65 5.18 -3.45
CA ILE A 82 20.83 6.06 -3.43
C ILE A 82 22.09 5.27 -3.10
N ASP A 83 22.03 4.40 -2.09
CA ASP A 83 23.19 3.65 -1.63
C ASP A 83 23.67 2.58 -2.64
N HIS A 84 22.76 2.04 -3.46
CA HIS A 84 23.05 0.94 -4.39
C HIS A 84 23.07 1.34 -5.87
N PHE A 85 22.73 2.59 -6.20
CA PHE A 85 22.70 3.03 -7.60
C PHE A 85 24.08 3.02 -8.23
N ASP A 86 24.21 2.36 -9.37
CA ASP A 86 25.44 2.38 -10.19
C ASP A 86 25.30 3.39 -11.33
N MET A 87 26.13 4.43 -11.28
CA MET A 87 26.15 5.51 -12.29
C MET A 87 26.62 5.03 -13.66
N ASN A 88 27.32 3.89 -13.75
CA ASN A 88 27.89 3.37 -14.99
C ASN A 88 26.84 2.66 -15.87
N GLN A 89 25.65 2.40 -15.36
CA GLN A 89 24.61 1.70 -16.11
C GLN A 89 23.89 2.55 -17.16
N GLY A 90 24.17 3.84 -17.25
CA GLY A 90 23.60 4.73 -18.26
C GLY A 90 22.08 4.98 -18.13
N VAL A 91 21.48 4.61 -17.00
CA VAL A 91 20.06 4.85 -16.71
C VAL A 91 19.88 6.03 -15.76
N ARG A 92 18.73 6.69 -15.83
CA ARG A 92 18.40 7.78 -14.89
C ARG A 92 18.17 7.21 -13.50
N PHE A 93 18.55 7.97 -12.47
CA PHE A 93 18.32 7.59 -11.07
C PHE A 93 16.84 7.26 -10.79
N SER A 94 15.90 8.04 -11.32
CA SER A 94 14.46 7.79 -11.13
C SER A 94 14.01 6.44 -11.68
N THR A 95 14.60 5.98 -12.80
CA THR A 95 14.29 4.67 -13.39
C THR A 95 14.68 3.51 -12.46
N TYR A 96 15.76 3.68 -11.70
CA TYR A 96 16.19 2.72 -10.68
C TYR A 96 15.46 2.91 -9.35
N GLY A 97 15.26 4.16 -8.93
CA GLY A 97 14.68 4.51 -7.62
C GLY A 97 13.22 4.14 -7.47
N VAL A 98 12.39 4.35 -8.51
CA VAL A 98 10.94 4.06 -8.44
C VAL A 98 10.64 2.59 -8.13
N PRO A 99 11.23 1.60 -8.81
CA PRO A 99 11.05 0.18 -8.45
C PRO A 99 11.50 -0.15 -7.02
N MET A 100 12.57 0.47 -6.53
CA MET A 100 13.06 0.27 -5.16
C MET A 100 12.06 0.79 -4.13
N ILE A 101 11.52 2.00 -4.35
CA ILE A 101 10.46 2.59 -3.49
C ILE A 101 9.22 1.70 -3.50
N ILE A 102 8.74 1.29 -4.67
CA ILE A 102 7.58 0.40 -4.82
C ILE A 102 7.82 -0.93 -4.12
N GLY A 103 9.02 -1.49 -4.24
CA GLY A 103 9.41 -2.75 -3.60
C GLY A 103 9.29 -2.71 -2.08
N GLU A 104 9.79 -1.63 -1.45
CA GLU A 104 9.67 -1.44 0.01
C GLU A 104 8.21 -1.25 0.45
N ILE A 105 7.43 -0.45 -0.29
CA ILE A 105 6.01 -0.24 0.00
C ILE A 105 5.24 -1.56 -0.09
N ARG A 106 5.45 -2.34 -1.15
CA ARG A 106 4.79 -3.64 -1.31
C ARG A 106 5.18 -4.63 -0.22
N ARG A 107 6.45 -4.61 0.22
CA ARG A 107 6.91 -5.42 1.35
C ARG A 107 6.18 -5.02 2.63
N TYR A 108 6.16 -3.72 2.94
CA TYR A 108 5.46 -3.18 4.09
C TYR A 108 3.98 -3.57 4.09
N LEU A 109 3.25 -3.34 2.99
CA LEU A 109 1.83 -3.69 2.86
C LEU A 109 1.56 -5.19 3.06
N ARG A 110 2.49 -6.05 2.61
CA ARG A 110 2.38 -7.50 2.81
C ARG A 110 2.62 -7.89 4.27
N ASP A 111 3.61 -7.27 4.92
CA ASP A 111 4.08 -7.67 6.25
C ASP A 111 3.26 -6.98 7.37
N ASN A 112 2.58 -5.87 7.06
CA ASN A 112 1.76 -5.09 8.01
C ASN A 112 0.29 -5.53 8.08
N ASN A 113 -0.09 -6.60 7.41
CA ASN A 113 -1.44 -7.15 7.55
C ASN A 113 -1.63 -7.74 8.96
N SER A 114 -2.75 -7.40 9.61
CA SER A 114 -3.13 -7.90 10.95
C SER A 114 -3.20 -9.44 10.99
N ILE A 115 -3.56 -10.06 9.87
CA ILE A 115 -3.65 -11.51 9.70
C ILE A 115 -2.73 -11.96 8.58
N ARG A 116 -1.87 -12.93 8.89
CA ARG A 116 -0.97 -13.52 7.90
C ARG A 116 -1.74 -14.49 6.99
N VAL A 117 -1.90 -14.11 5.74
CA VAL A 117 -2.49 -14.95 4.69
C VAL A 117 -1.38 -15.62 3.86
N SER A 118 -1.52 -16.90 3.56
CA SER A 118 -0.56 -17.62 2.71
C SER A 118 -0.47 -17.00 1.31
N ARG A 119 0.69 -17.14 0.65
CA ARG A 119 0.89 -16.58 -0.69
C ARG A 119 -0.08 -17.14 -1.71
N SER A 120 -0.27 -18.46 -1.71
CA SER A 120 -1.19 -19.13 -2.62
C SER A 120 -2.63 -18.64 -2.47
N LEU A 121 -3.09 -18.50 -1.22
CA LEU A 121 -4.44 -18.03 -0.93
C LEU A 121 -4.66 -16.58 -1.39
N ARG A 122 -3.64 -15.73 -1.18
CA ARG A 122 -3.67 -14.34 -1.65
C ARG A 122 -3.66 -14.24 -3.18
N ASP A 123 -2.88 -15.08 -3.85
CA ASP A 123 -2.85 -15.13 -5.32
C ASP A 123 -4.20 -15.59 -5.88
N THR A 124 -4.84 -16.58 -5.25
CA THR A 124 -6.20 -17.02 -5.60
C THR A 124 -7.22 -15.92 -5.38
N ALA A 125 -7.17 -15.23 -4.23
CA ALA A 125 -8.05 -14.09 -3.93
C ALA A 125 -7.91 -12.98 -4.98
N TYR A 126 -6.69 -12.63 -5.35
CA TYR A 126 -6.44 -11.62 -6.38
C TYR A 126 -7.02 -12.00 -7.74
N LYS A 127 -6.84 -13.26 -8.18
CA LYS A 127 -7.44 -13.78 -9.43
C LYS A 127 -8.97 -13.75 -9.35
N ALA A 128 -9.55 -14.16 -8.23
CA ALA A 128 -11.00 -14.13 -8.03
C ALA A 128 -11.57 -12.71 -8.12
N MET A 129 -10.89 -11.74 -7.52
CA MET A 129 -11.28 -10.32 -7.62
C MET A 129 -11.21 -9.80 -9.05
N GLN A 130 -10.15 -10.12 -9.80
CA GLN A 130 -10.03 -9.72 -11.20
C GLN A 130 -11.14 -10.34 -12.08
N VAL A 131 -11.46 -11.60 -11.87
CA VAL A 131 -12.55 -12.28 -12.59
C VAL A 131 -13.88 -11.64 -12.24
N LYS A 132 -14.13 -11.35 -10.95
CA LYS A 132 -15.32 -10.65 -10.48
C LYS A 132 -15.50 -9.30 -11.17
N GLU A 133 -14.46 -8.46 -11.20
CA GLU A 133 -14.49 -7.15 -11.86
C GLU A 133 -14.76 -7.27 -13.37
N LYS A 134 -14.06 -8.20 -14.03
CA LYS A 134 -14.20 -8.45 -15.47
C LYS A 134 -15.62 -8.91 -15.84
N MET A 135 -16.18 -9.83 -15.07
CA MET A 135 -17.52 -10.36 -15.31
C MET A 135 -18.59 -9.32 -15.00
N THR A 136 -18.42 -8.53 -13.94
CA THR A 136 -19.32 -7.41 -13.60
C THR A 136 -19.34 -6.37 -14.70
N ALA A 137 -18.18 -5.99 -15.24
CA ALA A 137 -18.08 -5.04 -16.33
C ALA A 137 -18.71 -5.56 -17.64
N LYS A 138 -18.65 -6.87 -17.90
CA LYS A 138 -19.21 -7.49 -19.11
C LYS A 138 -20.72 -7.69 -19.02
N ASN A 139 -21.23 -8.10 -17.87
CA ASN A 139 -22.61 -8.55 -17.69
C ASN A 139 -23.51 -7.52 -16.97
N ASN A 140 -22.97 -6.38 -16.50
CA ASN A 140 -23.63 -5.40 -15.64
C ASN A 140 -24.30 -6.03 -14.39
N LYS A 141 -23.85 -7.19 -13.99
CA LYS A 141 -24.33 -7.94 -12.83
C LYS A 141 -23.13 -8.55 -12.12
N GLU A 142 -23.17 -8.56 -10.80
CA GLU A 142 -22.17 -9.21 -9.98
C GLU A 142 -22.23 -10.74 -10.16
N PRO A 143 -21.11 -11.40 -10.49
CA PRO A 143 -21.08 -12.86 -10.69
C PRO A 143 -21.27 -13.58 -9.37
N THR A 144 -21.81 -14.79 -9.44
CA THR A 144 -21.88 -15.70 -8.30
C THR A 144 -20.50 -16.33 -8.03
N ILE A 145 -20.33 -16.90 -6.83
CA ILE A 145 -19.09 -17.59 -6.47
C ILE A 145 -18.86 -18.80 -7.38
N GLU A 146 -19.92 -19.48 -7.77
CA GLU A 146 -19.90 -20.61 -8.70
C GLU A 146 -19.36 -20.18 -10.09
N GLU A 147 -19.82 -19.06 -10.62
CA GLU A 147 -19.34 -18.52 -11.89
C GLU A 147 -17.86 -18.13 -11.84
N ILE A 148 -17.40 -17.56 -10.71
CA ILE A 148 -15.99 -17.24 -10.50
C ILE A 148 -15.14 -18.51 -10.40
N ALA A 149 -15.62 -19.52 -9.67
CA ALA A 149 -14.95 -20.80 -9.49
C ALA A 149 -14.79 -21.55 -10.84
N GLU A 150 -15.83 -21.53 -11.67
CA GLU A 150 -15.82 -22.12 -13.00
C GLU A 150 -14.83 -21.42 -13.93
N GLU A 151 -14.79 -20.08 -13.94
CA GLU A 151 -13.84 -19.32 -14.75
C GLU A 151 -12.37 -19.53 -14.32
N LEU A 152 -12.12 -19.78 -13.02
CA LEU A 152 -10.78 -20.03 -12.49
C LEU A 152 -10.37 -21.51 -12.53
N ASP A 153 -11.27 -22.41 -12.88
CA ASP A 153 -11.08 -23.87 -12.78
C ASP A 153 -10.61 -24.30 -11.36
N LEU A 154 -11.30 -23.76 -10.34
CA LEU A 154 -11.02 -24.03 -8.93
C LEU A 154 -12.29 -24.52 -8.21
N PRO A 155 -12.13 -25.33 -7.14
CA PRO A 155 -13.25 -25.68 -6.26
C PRO A 155 -13.89 -24.42 -5.66
N ARG A 156 -15.21 -24.42 -5.53
CA ARG A 156 -15.97 -23.33 -4.90
C ARG A 156 -15.43 -22.97 -3.52
N GLU A 157 -15.08 -23.98 -2.74
CA GLU A 157 -14.56 -23.84 -1.37
C GLU A 157 -13.26 -23.02 -1.33
N ASP A 158 -12.37 -23.24 -2.29
CA ASP A 158 -11.10 -22.51 -2.39
C ASP A 158 -11.33 -21.04 -2.74
N VAL A 159 -12.32 -20.73 -3.58
CA VAL A 159 -12.68 -19.36 -3.93
C VAL A 159 -13.30 -18.64 -2.74
N VAL A 160 -14.19 -19.29 -1.99
CA VAL A 160 -14.79 -18.75 -0.77
C VAL A 160 -13.70 -18.45 0.26
N LEU A 161 -12.85 -19.43 0.55
CA LEU A 161 -11.75 -19.28 1.51
C LEU A 161 -10.79 -18.15 1.12
N ALA A 162 -10.49 -18.03 -0.17
CA ALA A 162 -9.64 -16.97 -0.66
C ALA A 162 -10.26 -15.58 -0.49
N LEU A 163 -11.52 -15.41 -0.86
CA LEU A 163 -12.23 -14.14 -0.73
C LEU A 163 -12.43 -13.73 0.74
N GLU A 164 -12.74 -14.68 1.62
CA GLU A 164 -12.84 -14.43 3.06
C GLU A 164 -11.49 -14.05 3.69
N SER A 165 -10.38 -14.58 3.17
CA SER A 165 -9.03 -14.31 3.70
C SER A 165 -8.55 -12.87 3.50
N ILE A 166 -9.14 -12.12 2.56
CA ILE A 166 -8.78 -10.72 2.26
C ILE A 166 -9.74 -9.71 2.92
N VAL A 167 -10.74 -10.17 3.65
CA VAL A 167 -11.63 -9.29 4.43
C VAL A 167 -10.81 -8.64 5.54
N GLU A 168 -10.91 -7.33 5.65
CA GLU A 168 -10.24 -6.59 6.71
C GLU A 168 -10.88 -6.92 8.07
N PRO A 169 -10.07 -7.14 9.11
CA PRO A 169 -10.59 -7.37 10.44
C PRO A 169 -11.30 -6.11 10.95
N VAL A 170 -12.48 -6.30 11.50
CA VAL A 170 -13.28 -5.24 12.12
C VAL A 170 -12.85 -5.09 13.58
N SER A 171 -12.82 -3.86 14.08
CA SER A 171 -12.53 -3.59 15.49
C SER A 171 -13.66 -4.08 16.39
N LEU A 172 -13.32 -4.76 17.47
CA LEU A 172 -14.30 -5.14 18.50
C LEU A 172 -14.97 -3.91 19.16
N TYR A 173 -14.27 -2.79 19.16
CA TYR A 173 -14.76 -1.50 19.69
C TYR A 173 -15.40 -0.62 18.62
N GLU A 174 -15.66 -1.16 17.42
CA GLU A 174 -16.41 -0.43 16.42
C GLU A 174 -17.89 -0.33 16.85
N PRO A 175 -18.47 0.88 16.86
CA PRO A 175 -19.86 1.07 17.21
C PRO A 175 -20.75 0.51 16.09
N VAL A 176 -21.62 -0.44 16.44
CA VAL A 176 -22.60 -1.01 15.50
C VAL A 176 -23.85 -0.15 15.44
N PHE A 177 -24.22 0.44 16.58
CA PHE A 177 -25.38 1.30 16.70
C PHE A 177 -25.12 2.41 17.72
N SER A 178 -25.46 3.64 17.35
CA SER A 178 -25.36 4.81 18.22
C SER A 178 -26.60 5.67 18.00
N ASP A 179 -27.60 5.51 18.86
CA ASP A 179 -28.82 6.32 18.84
C ASP A 179 -29.06 6.89 20.23
N GLY A 180 -28.55 8.10 20.48
CA GLY A 180 -28.90 8.95 21.62
C GLY A 180 -28.81 8.38 23.04
N GLY A 181 -28.44 7.12 23.20
CA GLY A 181 -28.31 6.33 24.42
C GLY A 181 -26.99 5.57 24.48
N ASP A 182 -27.03 4.35 24.99
CA ASP A 182 -25.83 3.49 25.07
C ASP A 182 -25.33 3.07 23.69
N THR A 183 -24.03 3.21 23.48
CA THR A 183 -23.37 2.78 22.25
C THR A 183 -23.15 1.28 22.32
N ILE A 184 -23.69 0.53 21.36
CA ILE A 184 -23.48 -0.92 21.22
C ILE A 184 -22.27 -1.16 20.32
N TYR A 185 -21.32 -1.92 20.81
CA TYR A 185 -20.09 -2.29 20.08
C TYR A 185 -20.20 -3.68 19.46
N VAL A 186 -19.34 -3.98 18.47
CA VAL A 186 -19.24 -5.32 17.88
C VAL A 186 -19.00 -6.39 18.96
N MET A 187 -18.19 -6.06 19.97
CA MET A 187 -17.89 -6.92 21.11
C MET A 187 -19.15 -7.38 21.86
N ASP A 188 -20.15 -6.51 22.00
CA ASP A 188 -21.40 -6.80 22.74
C ASP A 188 -22.30 -7.79 22.00
N GLN A 189 -22.09 -7.95 20.68
CA GLN A 189 -22.85 -8.88 19.84
C GLN A 189 -22.21 -10.28 19.76
N ILE A 190 -20.95 -10.42 20.19
CA ILE A 190 -20.26 -11.71 20.21
C ILE A 190 -20.64 -12.43 21.50
N GLY A 191 -21.80 -13.11 21.47
CA GLY A 191 -22.31 -13.90 22.60
C GLY A 191 -21.40 -15.10 22.91
N ASN A 192 -21.16 -15.31 24.21
CA ASN A 192 -20.48 -16.49 24.69
C ASN A 192 -21.53 -17.64 24.74
N LYS A 193 -21.44 -18.59 23.79
CA LYS A 193 -22.33 -19.77 23.76
C LYS A 193 -22.12 -20.76 24.92
N GLN A 194 -21.31 -20.41 25.92
CA GLN A 194 -20.99 -21.33 27.05
C GLN A 194 -21.92 -21.23 28.25
N ASP A 195 -22.91 -20.33 28.28
CA ASP A 195 -23.77 -20.15 29.43
C ASP A 195 -25.16 -20.82 29.30
N GLU A 196 -25.44 -21.60 28.26
CA GLU A 196 -26.73 -22.28 28.09
C GLU A 196 -26.80 -23.76 28.58
N ASP A 197 -25.69 -24.35 28.99
CA ASP A 197 -25.64 -25.75 29.47
C ASP A 197 -25.47 -25.88 31.00
N GLY A 198 -26.00 -24.95 31.75
CA GLY A 198 -25.93 -24.95 33.23
C GLY A 198 -27.30 -24.92 33.92
N LEU A 199 -28.12 -25.96 33.72
CA LEU A 199 -29.23 -26.30 34.62
C LEU A 199 -29.62 -27.78 34.47
#